data_7e7b2088bf1358463545fa82106ae7d0
#
_entry.id   7e7b2088bf1358463545fa82106ae7d0
#
_cell.length_a   1.000
_cell.length_b   1.000
_cell.length_c   1.000
_cell.angle_alpha   90.00
_cell.angle_beta   90.00
_cell.angle_gamma   90.00
#
_symmetry.space_group_name_H-M   'P 1'
#
loop_
_entity.id
_entity.type
_entity.pdbx_description
1 polymer ?
#
loop_
_entity_poly.entity_id
_entity_poly.type
_entity_poly.pdbx_seq_one_letter_code
_entity_poly.pdbx_strand_id
1 'polypeptide(L)'
;PRYTDTYTKEMDEEGLHILKWSMFDSPDKLGSGKMFMESEPIWILDEVFRTERLKGPILLGYTSKTYADKIGLSSESEHRIGKAIKFKCINPSHRLRFVRSLMQYGIERITIYDNSIYFDTENIKGSILKFRHV
;
A
#
# COMPACT_ATOMS: atom_id res chain seq x y z
N PRO A 1 0.37 -16.07 -0.12
CA PRO A 1 1.73 -16.43 -0.51
C PRO A 1 2.64 -15.23 -0.49
N ARG A 2 3.89 -15.49 -0.23
CA ARG A 2 4.90 -14.45 -0.27
C ARG A 2 5.50 -14.39 -1.66
N TYR A 3 5.77 -13.20 -2.14
CA TYR A 3 6.48 -13.01 -3.40
C TYR A 3 7.97 -13.11 -3.12
N THR A 4 8.66 -13.86 -3.97
CA THR A 4 10.06 -14.21 -3.75
C THR A 4 10.99 -13.21 -4.43
N ASP A 5 12.26 -13.26 -4.07
CA ASP A 5 13.29 -12.41 -4.67
C ASP A 5 13.53 -12.70 -6.15
N THR A 6 12.94 -13.78 -6.68
CA THR A 6 13.08 -14.10 -8.10
C THR A 6 12.21 -13.25 -9.00
N TYR A 7 11.23 -12.53 -8.45
CA TYR A 7 10.40 -11.62 -9.24
C TYR A 7 11.15 -10.35 -9.58
N THR A 8 11.00 -9.89 -10.82
CA THR A 8 11.47 -8.57 -11.25
C THR A 8 10.28 -7.63 -11.26
N LYS A 9 10.53 -6.32 -11.21
CA LYS A 9 9.45 -5.32 -11.26
C LYS A 9 8.71 -5.37 -12.58
N GLU A 10 9.37 -5.70 -13.67
CA GLU A 10 8.74 -5.87 -14.98
C GLU A 10 7.77 -7.05 -14.96
N MET A 11 8.17 -8.17 -14.36
CA MET A 11 7.29 -9.34 -14.23
C MET A 11 6.10 -9.01 -13.34
N ASP A 12 6.34 -8.35 -12.21
CA ASP A 12 5.27 -7.95 -11.30
C ASP A 12 4.27 -7.04 -12.01
N GLU A 13 4.75 -6.04 -12.73
CA GLU A 13 3.89 -5.10 -13.44
C GLU A 13 3.04 -5.80 -14.50
N GLU A 14 3.62 -6.73 -15.24
CA GLU A 14 2.89 -7.52 -16.23
C GLU A 14 1.84 -8.42 -15.61
N GLY A 15 2.08 -8.88 -14.37
CA GLY A 15 1.16 -9.74 -13.65
C GLY A 15 0.04 -9.02 -12.92
N LEU A 16 0.07 -7.68 -12.86
CA LEU A 16 -0.98 -6.91 -12.18
C LEU A 16 -2.25 -6.85 -13.02
N HIS A 17 -3.41 -6.91 -12.35
CA HIS A 17 -4.71 -6.88 -13.00
C HIS A 17 -5.41 -5.54 -12.89
N ILE A 18 -5.23 -4.85 -11.77
CA ILE A 18 -5.95 -3.61 -11.44
C ILE A 18 -5.01 -2.42 -11.32
N LEU A 19 -3.87 -2.64 -10.65
CA LEU A 19 -2.95 -1.57 -10.28
C LEU A 19 -1.83 -1.40 -11.31
N LYS A 20 -1.19 -0.23 -11.27
CA LYS A 20 -0.01 0.09 -12.08
C LYS A 20 1.03 0.70 -11.16
N TRP A 21 2.29 0.47 -11.46
CA TRP A 21 3.41 1.00 -10.66
C TRP A 21 3.36 2.52 -10.54
N SER A 22 2.93 3.20 -11.61
CA SER A 22 2.86 4.67 -11.61
C SER A 22 1.88 5.24 -10.59
N MET A 23 0.90 4.46 -10.15
CA MET A 23 -0.05 4.88 -9.13
C MET A 23 0.62 5.11 -7.77
N PHE A 24 1.84 4.62 -7.60
CA PHE A 24 2.58 4.66 -6.34
C PHE A 24 3.74 5.66 -6.38
N ASP A 25 3.81 6.49 -7.40
CA ASP A 25 4.83 7.53 -7.50
C ASP A 25 4.69 8.54 -6.36
N SER A 26 5.83 9.01 -5.87
CA SER A 26 5.85 10.23 -5.07
C SER A 26 5.42 11.39 -5.98
N PRO A 27 4.54 12.31 -5.51
CA PRO A 27 4.03 13.38 -6.37
C PRO A 27 5.11 14.26 -7.00
N ASP A 28 6.26 14.36 -6.36
CA ASP A 28 7.38 15.18 -6.82
C ASP A 28 8.39 14.41 -7.68
N LYS A 29 8.16 13.10 -7.92
CA LYS A 29 9.16 12.28 -8.61
C LYS A 29 8.51 11.23 -9.50
N LEU A 30 8.32 11.57 -10.75
CA LEU A 30 7.72 10.68 -11.75
C LEU A 30 8.57 9.42 -11.92
N GLY A 31 7.92 8.25 -11.94
CA GLY A 31 8.60 6.96 -12.08
C GLY A 31 9.12 6.39 -10.78
N SER A 32 8.98 7.10 -9.66
CA SER A 32 9.52 6.66 -8.38
C SER A 32 8.80 5.44 -7.82
N GLY A 33 7.53 5.25 -8.16
CA GLY A 33 6.80 4.06 -7.73
C GLY A 33 7.45 2.79 -8.24
N LYS A 34 7.74 2.72 -9.52
CA LYS A 34 8.42 1.57 -10.11
C LYS A 34 9.84 1.40 -9.57
N MET A 35 10.52 2.51 -9.32
CA MET A 35 11.92 2.47 -8.89
C MET A 35 12.08 2.07 -7.43
N PHE A 36 11.20 2.53 -6.55
CA PHE A 36 11.40 2.43 -5.10
C PHE A 36 10.35 1.66 -4.32
N MET A 37 9.18 1.35 -4.90
CA MET A 37 8.20 0.50 -4.21
C MET A 37 8.67 -0.94 -4.16
N GLU A 38 8.48 -1.58 -3.01
CA GLU A 38 8.58 -3.02 -2.92
C GLU A 38 7.41 -3.66 -3.67
N SER A 39 7.62 -4.84 -4.25
CA SER A 39 6.58 -5.51 -5.03
C SER A 39 5.49 -6.12 -4.12
N GLU A 40 5.85 -6.60 -2.94
CA GLU A 40 4.91 -7.32 -2.07
C GLU A 40 3.64 -6.54 -1.75
N PRO A 41 3.69 -5.29 -1.25
CA PRO A 41 2.46 -4.58 -0.92
C PRO A 41 1.59 -4.31 -2.16
N ILE A 42 2.19 -4.04 -3.30
CA ILE A 42 1.43 -3.79 -4.53
C ILE A 42 0.73 -5.06 -5.00
N TRP A 43 1.41 -6.19 -5.02
CA TRP A 43 0.82 -7.47 -5.40
C TRP A 43 -0.31 -7.87 -4.46
N ILE A 44 -0.14 -7.68 -3.17
CA ILE A 44 -1.17 -8.01 -2.19
C ILE A 44 -2.41 -7.15 -2.44
N LEU A 45 -2.24 -5.84 -2.60
CA LEU A 45 -3.39 -4.96 -2.82
C LEU A 45 -4.08 -5.26 -4.15
N ASP A 46 -3.33 -5.56 -5.19
CA ASP A 46 -3.89 -5.93 -6.49
C ASP A 46 -4.77 -7.19 -6.36
N GLU A 47 -4.30 -8.20 -5.63
CA GLU A 47 -5.08 -9.40 -5.38
C GLU A 47 -6.33 -9.11 -4.54
N VAL A 48 -6.21 -8.26 -3.53
CA VAL A 48 -7.35 -7.86 -2.71
C VAL A 48 -8.40 -7.16 -3.56
N PHE A 49 -7.99 -6.20 -4.38
CA PHE A 49 -8.94 -5.49 -5.26
C PHE A 49 -9.60 -6.45 -6.25
N ARG A 50 -8.82 -7.35 -6.82
CA ARG A 50 -9.34 -8.31 -7.79
C ARG A 50 -10.34 -9.28 -7.16
N THR A 51 -9.99 -9.89 -6.04
CA THR A 51 -10.82 -10.92 -5.40
C THR A 51 -12.05 -10.34 -4.74
N GLU A 52 -11.95 -9.15 -4.14
CA GLU A 52 -13.10 -8.49 -3.54
C GLU A 52 -13.99 -7.77 -4.55
N ARG A 53 -13.51 -7.59 -5.78
CA ARG A 53 -14.18 -6.81 -6.83
C ARG A 53 -14.49 -5.40 -6.38
N LEU A 54 -13.58 -4.84 -5.61
CA LEU A 54 -13.64 -3.48 -5.09
C LEU A 54 -12.29 -2.83 -5.33
N LYS A 55 -12.27 -1.52 -5.49
CA LYS A 55 -11.02 -0.77 -5.62
C LYS A 55 -11.20 0.63 -5.09
N GLY A 56 -10.11 1.32 -4.88
CA GLY A 56 -10.10 2.72 -4.51
C GLY A 56 -8.83 3.40 -4.98
N PRO A 57 -8.86 4.73 -5.15
CA PRO A 57 -7.67 5.47 -5.55
C PRO A 57 -6.53 5.29 -4.55
N ILE A 58 -5.31 5.20 -5.07
CA ILE A 58 -4.12 5.21 -4.23
C ILE A 58 -3.86 6.65 -3.80
N LEU A 59 -3.83 6.88 -2.51
CA LEU A 59 -3.60 8.20 -1.94
C LEU A 59 -2.12 8.45 -1.67
N LEU A 60 -1.39 7.42 -1.26
CA LEU A 60 0.02 7.54 -0.98
C LEU A 60 0.69 6.18 -1.14
N GLY A 61 1.74 6.14 -1.95
CA GLY A 61 2.61 4.98 -2.13
C GLY A 61 4.02 5.32 -1.67
N TYR A 62 5.00 5.20 -2.57
CA TYR A 62 6.34 5.69 -2.27
C TYR A 62 6.31 7.20 -2.09
N THR A 63 7.05 7.67 -1.10
CA THR A 63 7.10 9.09 -0.80
C THR A 63 8.58 9.48 -0.66
N SER A 64 9.04 10.36 -1.54
CA SER A 64 10.42 10.85 -1.51
C SER A 64 10.69 11.57 -0.18
N LYS A 65 11.97 11.65 0.20
CA LYS A 65 12.35 12.38 1.41
C LYS A 65 11.82 13.81 1.40
N THR A 66 11.99 14.50 0.28
CA THR A 66 11.56 15.89 0.14
C THR A 66 10.05 16.04 0.33
N TYR A 67 9.26 15.22 -0.34
CA TYR A 67 7.81 15.29 -0.24
C TYR A 67 7.33 14.83 1.14
N ALA A 68 7.93 13.79 1.70
CA ALA A 68 7.60 13.29 3.03
C ALA A 68 7.83 14.35 4.10
N ASP A 69 8.95 15.05 4.02
CA ASP A 69 9.23 16.16 4.95
C ASP A 69 8.21 17.28 4.77
N LYS A 70 7.84 17.58 3.53
CA LYS A 70 6.85 18.63 3.22
C LYS A 70 5.48 18.34 3.83
N ILE A 71 5.02 17.09 3.78
CA ILE A 71 3.70 16.71 4.29
C ILE A 71 3.73 16.26 5.75
N GLY A 72 4.90 16.30 6.38
CA GLY A 72 5.03 15.99 7.82
C GLY A 72 5.03 14.51 8.15
N LEU A 73 5.42 13.63 7.24
CA LEU A 73 5.57 12.21 7.57
C LEU A 73 6.75 12.00 8.51
N SER A 74 6.55 11.12 9.50
CA SER A 74 7.62 10.69 10.38
C SER A 74 8.83 10.19 9.59
N SER A 75 10.05 10.42 10.12
CA SER A 75 11.26 9.85 9.54
C SER A 75 11.25 8.32 9.51
N GLU A 76 10.40 7.69 10.33
CA GLU A 76 10.25 6.24 10.41
C GLU A 76 9.14 5.69 9.51
N SER A 77 8.48 6.55 8.73
CA SER A 77 7.35 6.12 7.89
C SER A 77 7.79 5.11 6.83
N GLU A 78 7.05 4.02 6.70
CA GLU A 78 7.28 2.99 5.71
C GLU A 78 7.00 3.47 4.28
N HIS A 79 6.28 4.57 4.10
CA HIS A 79 6.12 5.20 2.78
C HIS A 79 7.45 5.62 2.19
N ARG A 80 8.39 6.03 3.02
CA ARG A 80 9.71 6.50 2.58
C ARG A 80 10.60 5.38 1.99
N ILE A 81 10.28 4.14 2.32
CA ILE A 81 11.05 2.99 1.84
C ILE A 81 10.24 2.07 0.92
N GLY A 82 9.09 2.53 0.48
CA GLY A 82 8.29 1.79 -0.49
C GLY A 82 7.57 0.57 0.05
N LYS A 83 7.31 0.50 1.34
CA LYS A 83 6.66 -0.64 1.96
C LYS A 83 5.23 -0.37 2.41
N ALA A 84 4.74 0.84 2.23
CA ALA A 84 3.42 1.25 2.71
C ALA A 84 2.53 1.75 1.59
N ILE A 85 1.23 1.50 1.74
CA ILE A 85 0.20 1.99 0.83
C ILE A 85 -0.95 2.55 1.65
N LYS A 86 -1.47 3.70 1.21
CA LYS A 86 -2.71 4.27 1.72
C LYS A 86 -3.65 4.46 0.53
N PHE A 87 -4.85 3.92 0.64
CA PHE A 87 -5.83 4.02 -0.43
C PHE A 87 -7.18 4.47 0.11
N LYS A 88 -7.97 5.11 -0.76
CA LYS A 88 -9.26 5.67 -0.37
C LYS A 88 -10.30 4.57 -0.19
N CYS A 89 -11.06 4.64 0.91
CA CYS A 89 -12.19 3.76 1.17
C CYS A 89 -13.15 4.47 2.10
N ILE A 90 -14.32 4.84 1.58
CA ILE A 90 -15.31 5.60 2.35
C ILE A 90 -16.39 4.68 2.92
N ASN A 91 -16.79 3.66 2.16
CA ASN A 91 -17.90 2.79 2.54
C ASN A 91 -17.50 1.84 3.69
N PRO A 92 -18.22 1.86 4.83
CA PRO A 92 -17.85 1.01 5.98
C PRO A 92 -17.87 -0.49 5.70
N SER A 93 -18.80 -0.97 4.87
CA SER A 93 -18.85 -2.41 4.55
C SER A 93 -17.71 -2.82 3.63
N HIS A 94 -17.31 -1.95 2.71
CA HIS A 94 -16.12 -2.19 1.88
C HIS A 94 -14.85 -2.20 2.73
N ARG A 95 -14.78 -1.29 3.69
CA ARG A 95 -13.65 -1.20 4.63
C ARG A 95 -13.41 -2.52 5.35
N LEU A 96 -14.47 -3.11 5.87
CA LEU A 96 -14.36 -4.38 6.58
C LEU A 96 -13.88 -5.51 5.65
N ARG A 97 -14.38 -5.53 4.42
CA ARG A 97 -13.94 -6.50 3.41
C ARG A 97 -12.47 -6.34 3.07
N PHE A 98 -12.01 -5.11 2.87
CA PHE A 98 -10.60 -4.84 2.59
C PHE A 98 -9.70 -5.28 3.74
N VAL A 99 -10.06 -4.91 4.96
CA VAL A 99 -9.25 -5.26 6.14
C VAL A 99 -9.14 -6.77 6.29
N ARG A 100 -10.26 -7.48 6.18
CA ARG A 100 -10.27 -8.94 6.28
C ARG A 100 -9.40 -9.58 5.19
N SER A 101 -9.54 -9.11 3.96
CA SER A 101 -8.79 -9.64 2.82
C SER A 101 -7.28 -9.37 2.98
N LEU A 102 -6.91 -8.16 3.40
CA LEU A 102 -5.50 -7.85 3.67
C LEU A 102 -4.91 -8.78 4.73
N MET A 103 -5.66 -9.03 5.80
CA MET A 103 -5.20 -9.95 6.84
C MET A 103 -5.03 -11.38 6.32
N GLN A 104 -5.93 -11.83 5.44
CA GLN A 104 -5.82 -13.15 4.81
C GLN A 104 -4.56 -13.28 3.97
N TYR A 105 -4.06 -12.19 3.40
CA TYR A 105 -2.82 -12.16 2.64
C TYR A 105 -1.58 -11.89 3.51
N GLY A 106 -1.74 -11.93 4.83
CA GLY A 106 -0.60 -11.86 5.75
C GLY A 106 -0.23 -10.46 6.20
N ILE A 107 -1.05 -9.46 5.91
CA ILE A 107 -0.79 -8.11 6.40
C ILE A 107 -1.13 -8.07 7.89
N GLU A 108 -0.17 -7.62 8.70
CA GLU A 108 -0.29 -7.53 10.15
C GLU A 108 -0.30 -6.10 10.67
N ARG A 109 -0.15 -5.13 9.79
CA ARG A 109 -0.02 -3.72 10.17
C ARG A 109 -0.99 -2.88 9.36
N ILE A 110 -2.14 -2.56 9.98
CA ILE A 110 -3.24 -1.87 9.32
C ILE A 110 -3.71 -0.71 10.22
N THR A 111 -3.87 0.46 9.63
CA THR A 111 -4.52 1.61 10.27
C THR A 111 -5.70 2.04 9.43
N ILE A 112 -6.87 2.13 10.06
CA ILE A 112 -8.12 2.49 9.40
C ILE A 112 -8.42 3.94 9.75
N TYR A 113 -8.51 4.79 8.72
CA TYR A 113 -8.93 6.19 8.87
C TYR A 113 -10.39 6.32 8.42
N ASP A 114 -10.99 7.46 8.65
CA ASP A 114 -12.40 7.69 8.28
C ASP A 114 -12.66 7.45 6.80
N ASN A 115 -11.74 7.86 5.93
CA ASN A 115 -11.93 7.80 4.48
C ASN A 115 -10.82 7.04 3.75
N SER A 116 -9.98 6.32 4.48
CA SER A 116 -8.85 5.61 3.88
C SER A 116 -8.38 4.46 4.74
N ILE A 117 -7.61 3.58 4.12
CA ILE A 117 -6.95 2.46 4.80
C ILE A 117 -5.46 2.57 4.50
N TYR A 118 -4.65 2.45 5.54
CA TYR A 118 -3.20 2.35 5.46
C TYR A 118 -2.79 0.94 5.82
N PHE A 119 -1.83 0.39 5.10
CA PHE A 119 -1.14 -0.83 5.54
C PHE A 119 0.32 -0.79 5.10
N ASP A 120 1.13 -1.59 5.78
CA ASP A 120 2.51 -1.80 5.37
C ASP A 120 2.92 -3.26 5.58
N THR A 121 4.06 -3.62 5.00
CA THR A 121 4.58 -4.99 5.05
C THR A 121 5.73 -5.14 6.05
N GLU A 122 5.96 -4.16 6.91
CA GLU A 122 7.07 -4.16 7.87
C GLU A 122 6.68 -4.92 9.15
N ASN A 123 6.34 -6.19 9.01
CA ASN A 123 5.85 -7.03 10.11
C ASN A 123 6.83 -7.15 11.27
N ILE A 124 8.12 -6.95 11.01
CA ILE A 124 9.15 -7.00 12.05
C ILE A 124 8.92 -5.95 13.15
N LYS A 125 8.19 -4.87 12.84
CA LYS A 125 7.87 -3.83 13.82
C LYS A 125 6.70 -4.20 14.73
N GLY A 126 6.07 -5.37 14.52
CA GLY A 126 4.96 -5.83 15.31
C GLY A 126 3.60 -5.53 14.70
N SER A 127 2.60 -6.34 15.07
CA SER A 127 1.25 -6.24 14.54
C SER A 127 0.55 -4.99 15.04
N ILE A 128 -0.22 -4.34 14.16
CA ILE A 128 -1.05 -3.19 14.49
C ILE A 128 -2.38 -3.32 13.76
N LEU A 129 -3.47 -3.13 14.49
CA LEU A 129 -4.79 -2.92 13.91
C LEU A 129 -5.46 -1.81 14.71
N LYS A 130 -5.64 -0.65 14.11
CA LYS A 130 -6.18 0.48 14.85
C LYS A 130 -7.02 1.40 13.97
N PHE A 131 -7.89 2.16 14.62
CA PHE A 131 -8.70 3.21 14.04
C PHE A 131 -8.13 4.58 14.40
N ARG A 132 -8.17 5.50 13.43
CA ARG A 132 -7.81 6.90 13.66
C ARG A 132 -8.80 7.82 12.94
N HIS A 133 -9.23 8.87 13.61
CA HIS A 133 -10.15 9.86 13.07
C HIS A 133 -9.39 10.99 12.38
N VAL A 134 -8.90 10.73 11.20
CA VAL A 134 -8.26 11.79 10.43
C VAL A 134 -8.59 11.66 8.96
#